data_ccc64f3c02c091c4432f5579ce1c8278
#
_entry.id   ccc64f3c02c091c4432f5579ce1c8278
#
_cell.length_a   1.000
_cell.length_b   1.000
_cell.length_c   1.000
_cell.angle_alpha   90.00
_cell.angle_beta   90.00
_cell.angle_gamma   90.00
#
_symmetry.space_group_name_H-M   'P 1'
#
loop_
_entity.id
_entity.type
_entity.pdbx_description
1 polymer ?
#
loop_
_entity_poly.entity_id
_entity_poly.type
_entity_poly.pdbx_seq_one_letter_code
_entity_poly.pdbx_strand_id
1 'polypeptide(L)'
;MRRVSRLVPPIALVAVVTAFAPVPAGAQSSVWPSGDGLIAFRSDRDGERSLFTLDPATSNTTKLTMKTGAEELQPAWSPEGRRIVFVRRTGRVRRPDLFVMNAAGRARTRLTSSALAERDPSWSPNGTLIVYSARTSANGDFHIFVAHADGSRRERLTTQRAGTADRAPVFSPDGSRIAFVSDRASGFPELYVMNANGSNVRRLTNNARIDGNPSWSPDGTRIVFERCCPSGTSDIYAIDVATRAEIVLTDATAQDFDPSWSLDGTRIAYVSFATGERNIDIWVMNADGSSKTRMTNAPAPDLSPDWQPLPACTISGTNGSDELTGTDGDDVICGLDGDDHVSALGGEDLVLGGRQPDTIRGQSGSDLLLGEQANDNLFGGSGYDVIDGGPGTDTCGPGSEGAFRRLCEM
;
A
#
# COMPACT_ATOMS: atom_id res chain seq x y z
N MET A 1 -9.18 41.75 -63.10
CA MET A 1 -8.77 40.54 -62.43
C MET A 1 -9.13 40.66 -60.94
N ARG A 2 -10.20 39.99 -60.48
CA ARG A 2 -10.68 40.02 -59.09
C ARG A 2 -10.12 38.81 -58.41
N ARG A 3 -9.33 39.02 -57.32
CA ARG A 3 -8.85 37.96 -56.41
C ARG A 3 -10.01 37.54 -55.50
N VAL A 4 -10.39 36.27 -55.56
CA VAL A 4 -11.34 35.65 -54.64
C VAL A 4 -10.53 35.10 -53.45
N SER A 5 -10.69 35.73 -52.26
CA SER A 5 -10.17 35.20 -51.00
C SER A 5 -11.10 34.10 -50.51
N ARG A 6 -10.57 32.86 -50.41
CA ARG A 6 -11.28 31.77 -49.75
C ARG A 6 -11.04 31.89 -48.24
N LEU A 7 -12.08 32.16 -47.48
CA LEU A 7 -12.13 32.02 -46.03
C LEU A 7 -12.14 30.52 -45.70
N VAL A 8 -11.15 30.07 -44.92
CA VAL A 8 -11.11 28.75 -44.27
C VAL A 8 -11.86 28.90 -42.95
N PRO A 9 -12.88 28.10 -42.66
CA PRO A 9 -13.55 28.16 -41.36
C PRO A 9 -12.63 27.60 -40.26
N PRO A 10 -12.74 28.08 -38.99
CA PRO A 10 -11.96 27.58 -37.88
C PRO A 10 -12.39 26.14 -37.54
N ILE A 11 -11.40 25.25 -37.45
CA ILE A 11 -11.59 23.90 -36.96
C ILE A 11 -11.86 24.02 -35.43
N ALA A 12 -13.10 23.75 -35.03
CA ALA A 12 -13.46 23.63 -33.63
C ALA A 12 -12.79 22.35 -33.09
N LEU A 13 -11.84 22.55 -32.21
CA LEU A 13 -11.22 21.47 -31.43
C LEU A 13 -12.28 20.97 -30.41
N VAL A 14 -13.02 19.92 -30.76
CA VAL A 14 -13.88 19.23 -29.82
C VAL A 14 -12.96 18.42 -28.94
N ALA A 15 -12.72 18.91 -27.72
CA ALA A 15 -12.10 18.10 -26.65
C ALA A 15 -13.08 16.96 -26.34
N VAL A 16 -12.79 15.76 -26.84
CA VAL A 16 -13.47 14.54 -26.40
C VAL A 16 -12.94 14.24 -25.01
N VAL A 17 -13.64 14.71 -23.98
CA VAL A 17 -13.51 14.20 -22.62
C VAL A 17 -14.11 12.79 -22.67
N THR A 18 -13.29 11.79 -22.94
CA THR A 18 -13.67 10.40 -22.71
C THR A 18 -13.72 10.20 -21.18
N ALA A 19 -14.92 10.35 -20.61
CA ALA A 19 -15.16 9.83 -19.27
C ALA A 19 -14.81 8.35 -19.31
N PHE A 20 -13.90 7.92 -18.41
CA PHE A 20 -13.64 6.50 -18.22
C PHE A 20 -14.95 5.81 -17.90
N ALA A 21 -15.31 4.78 -18.66
CA ALA A 21 -16.49 4.00 -18.38
C ALA A 21 -16.39 3.46 -16.95
N PRO A 22 -17.47 3.49 -16.16
CA PRO A 22 -17.48 2.80 -14.88
C PRO A 22 -17.16 1.33 -15.15
N VAL A 23 -16.32 0.73 -14.29
CA VAL A 23 -16.03 -0.71 -14.32
C VAL A 23 -17.37 -1.45 -14.39
N PRO A 24 -17.61 -2.35 -15.38
CA PRO A 24 -18.87 -3.05 -15.47
C PRO A 24 -19.05 -3.85 -14.17
N ALA A 25 -20.16 -3.62 -13.48
CA ALA A 25 -20.62 -4.41 -12.35
C ALA A 25 -20.98 -5.83 -12.85
N GLY A 26 -19.98 -6.69 -13.01
CA GLY A 26 -20.15 -8.00 -13.63
C GLY A 26 -18.97 -8.95 -13.49
N ALA A 27 -17.88 -8.54 -12.84
CA ALA A 27 -16.89 -9.50 -12.34
C ALA A 27 -17.44 -10.09 -11.04
N GLN A 28 -17.45 -11.40 -10.96
CA GLN A 28 -17.94 -12.23 -9.85
C GLN A 28 -17.86 -11.51 -8.52
N SER A 29 -18.98 -11.45 -7.79
CA SER A 29 -19.02 -11.01 -6.41
C SER A 29 -18.15 -11.94 -5.55
N SER A 30 -16.82 -11.71 -5.56
CA SER A 30 -16.04 -12.04 -4.39
C SER A 30 -16.64 -11.15 -3.31
N VAL A 31 -17.32 -11.77 -2.35
CA VAL A 31 -17.81 -11.10 -1.16
C VAL A 31 -16.57 -10.66 -0.40
N TRP A 32 -16.08 -9.46 -0.71
CA TRP A 32 -15.04 -8.82 0.09
C TRP A 32 -15.74 -8.28 1.34
N PRO A 33 -15.17 -8.47 2.53
CA PRO A 33 -15.64 -7.77 3.71
C PRO A 33 -15.76 -6.28 3.40
N SER A 34 -16.75 -5.61 3.92
CA SER A 34 -17.07 -4.21 3.65
C SER A 34 -16.06 -3.22 4.26
N GLY A 35 -14.92 -3.69 4.79
CA GLY A 35 -13.87 -2.91 5.39
C GLY A 35 -12.61 -2.83 4.53
N ASP A 36 -12.04 -1.64 4.37
CA ASP A 36 -10.68 -1.49 3.88
C ASP A 36 -9.71 -1.87 5.00
N GLY A 37 -8.64 -2.58 4.65
CA GLY A 37 -7.57 -2.90 5.58
C GLY A 37 -6.85 -1.67 6.12
N LEU A 38 -5.96 -1.88 7.07
CA LEU A 38 -5.17 -0.81 7.68
C LEU A 38 -4.23 -0.17 6.65
N ILE A 39 -3.87 1.09 6.85
CA ILE A 39 -2.82 1.76 6.08
C ILE A 39 -1.55 1.78 6.90
N ALA A 40 -0.49 1.08 6.47
CA ALA A 40 0.83 1.23 7.06
C ALA A 40 1.48 2.52 6.57
N PHE A 41 2.18 3.24 7.44
CA PHE A 41 2.85 4.47 7.08
C PHE A 41 4.03 4.77 8.01
N ARG A 42 4.90 5.66 7.60
CA ARG A 42 5.99 6.19 8.41
C ARG A 42 5.60 7.50 9.07
N SER A 43 5.94 7.68 10.34
CA SER A 43 5.75 8.93 11.08
C SER A 43 6.95 9.30 11.94
N ASP A 44 7.19 10.60 12.10
CA ASP A 44 8.22 11.17 12.97
C ASP A 44 7.62 11.71 14.31
N ARG A 45 6.31 11.39 14.59
CA ARG A 45 5.53 11.98 15.72
C ARG A 45 6.10 11.72 17.11
N ASP A 46 6.92 10.70 17.29
CA ASP A 46 7.59 10.38 18.58
C ASP A 46 9.06 10.81 18.61
N GLY A 47 9.51 11.62 17.64
CA GLY A 47 10.89 12.09 17.52
C GLY A 47 11.85 11.09 16.87
N GLU A 48 11.37 9.93 16.42
CA GLU A 48 12.08 8.95 15.57
C GLU A 48 11.20 8.55 14.40
N ARG A 49 11.82 8.13 13.31
CA ARG A 49 11.12 7.60 12.14
C ARG A 49 10.67 6.19 12.41
N SER A 50 9.41 6.06 12.77
CA SER A 50 8.78 4.80 13.15
C SER A 50 7.64 4.45 12.21
N LEU A 51 7.27 3.17 12.16
CA LEU A 51 6.12 2.70 11.40
C LEU A 51 4.87 2.67 12.28
N PHE A 52 3.78 3.05 11.68
CA PHE A 52 2.44 3.09 12.27
C PHE A 52 1.46 2.42 11.32
N THR A 53 0.31 2.04 11.84
CA THR A 53 -0.90 1.76 11.06
C THR A 53 -1.95 2.81 11.35
N LEU A 54 -2.79 3.07 10.36
CA LEU A 54 -3.97 3.92 10.40
C LEU A 54 -5.17 3.07 10.03
N ASP A 55 -6.21 3.14 10.83
CA ASP A 55 -7.51 2.60 10.49
C ASP A 55 -8.29 3.65 9.67
N PRO A 56 -8.64 3.38 8.42
CA PRO A 56 -9.32 4.36 7.57
C PRO A 56 -10.77 4.61 7.96
N ALA A 57 -11.41 3.74 8.73
CA ALA A 57 -12.78 3.92 9.20
C ALA A 57 -12.87 4.88 10.39
N THR A 58 -11.90 4.83 11.31
CA THR A 58 -11.90 5.62 12.56
C THR A 58 -10.87 6.74 12.58
N SER A 59 -9.93 6.78 11.64
CA SER A 59 -8.75 7.65 11.63
C SER A 59 -7.81 7.44 12.84
N ASN A 60 -7.93 6.31 13.54
CA ASN A 60 -7.03 5.97 14.63
C ASN A 60 -5.68 5.48 14.12
N THR A 61 -4.64 5.84 14.86
CA THR A 61 -3.28 5.42 14.49
C THR A 61 -2.63 4.60 15.59
N THR A 62 -1.94 3.53 15.20
CA THR A 62 -1.22 2.66 16.13
C THR A 62 0.24 2.54 15.75
N LYS A 63 1.11 2.67 16.74
CA LYS A 63 2.54 2.51 16.55
C LYS A 63 2.92 1.03 16.45
N LEU A 64 3.57 0.64 15.34
CA LEU A 64 4.06 -0.72 15.13
C LEU A 64 5.48 -0.94 15.67
N THR A 65 6.35 0.06 15.55
CA THR A 65 7.75 -0.15 15.82
C THR A 65 8.23 0.62 17.05
N MET A 66 8.98 -0.07 17.91
CA MET A 66 9.51 0.51 19.14
C MET A 66 10.69 1.43 18.86
N LYS A 67 10.92 2.42 19.74
CA LYS A 67 12.06 3.32 19.71
C LYS A 67 13.38 2.53 19.88
N THR A 68 14.22 2.52 18.84
CA THR A 68 15.46 1.72 18.81
C THR A 68 16.69 2.52 18.39
N GLY A 69 16.55 3.84 18.13
CA GLY A 69 17.60 4.65 17.50
C GLY A 69 17.83 4.33 16.02
N ALA A 70 16.98 3.52 15.41
CA ALA A 70 16.96 3.23 13.98
C ALA A 70 15.84 4.03 13.31
N GLU A 71 16.02 4.32 12.02
CA GLU A 71 14.97 4.89 11.19
C GLU A 71 14.28 3.76 10.40
N GLU A 72 12.97 3.69 10.45
CA GLU A 72 12.14 2.71 9.75
C GLU A 72 11.27 3.44 8.73
N LEU A 73 11.30 2.99 7.48
CA LEU A 73 10.82 3.73 6.31
C LEU A 73 10.16 2.79 5.31
N GLN A 74 9.31 3.34 4.45
CA GLN A 74 8.79 2.67 3.25
C GLN A 74 8.21 1.29 3.56
N PRO A 75 7.18 1.20 4.42
CA PRO A 75 6.50 -0.06 4.66
C PRO A 75 5.77 -0.52 3.39
N ALA A 76 5.70 -1.84 3.18
CA ALA A 76 4.84 -2.44 2.17
C ALA A 76 4.24 -3.74 2.73
N TRP A 77 2.92 -3.84 2.70
CA TRP A 77 2.19 -5.01 3.15
C TRP A 77 2.41 -6.21 2.22
N SER A 78 2.51 -7.38 2.80
CA SER A 78 2.45 -8.63 2.05
C SER A 78 1.03 -8.88 1.52
N PRO A 79 0.87 -9.64 0.41
CA PRO A 79 -0.44 -9.83 -0.23
C PRO A 79 -1.46 -10.58 0.66
N GLU A 80 -0.99 -11.31 1.66
CA GLU A 80 -1.81 -11.94 2.68
C GLU A 80 -2.20 -11.00 3.84
N GLY A 81 -1.71 -9.74 3.84
CA GLY A 81 -2.03 -8.74 4.86
C GLY A 81 -1.42 -8.98 6.25
N ARG A 82 -0.56 -9.99 6.42
CA ARG A 82 -0.04 -10.43 7.73
C ARG A 82 1.39 -9.98 8.01
N ARG A 83 2.15 -9.58 7.00
CA ARG A 83 3.55 -9.15 7.13
C ARG A 83 3.77 -7.80 6.47
N ILE A 84 4.79 -7.10 6.95
CA ILE A 84 5.24 -5.83 6.38
C ILE A 84 6.72 -5.95 6.07
N VAL A 85 7.11 -5.73 4.81
CA VAL A 85 8.50 -5.45 4.45
C VAL A 85 8.77 -3.97 4.62
N PHE A 86 9.93 -3.60 5.10
CA PHE A 86 10.28 -2.20 5.33
C PHE A 86 11.78 -1.96 5.23
N VAL A 87 12.15 -0.70 5.06
CA VAL A 87 13.53 -0.23 5.05
C VAL A 87 13.94 0.17 6.45
N ARG A 88 15.06 -0.35 6.96
CA ARG A 88 15.64 0.05 8.24
C ARG A 88 17.05 0.58 8.09
N ARG A 89 17.29 1.76 8.68
CA ARG A 89 18.63 2.38 8.74
C ARG A 89 19.12 2.42 10.18
N THR A 90 20.28 1.83 10.43
CA THR A 90 20.92 1.79 11.73
C THR A 90 22.29 2.49 11.71
N GLY A 91 22.65 3.17 12.81
CA GLY A 91 23.97 3.70 13.06
C GLY A 91 24.41 4.89 12.21
N ARG A 92 25.68 5.32 12.38
CA ARG A 92 26.25 6.50 11.73
C ARG A 92 26.42 6.38 10.19
N VAL A 93 26.54 5.16 9.68
CA VAL A 93 26.80 4.91 8.24
C VAL A 93 25.51 4.91 7.42
N ARG A 94 24.34 4.90 8.07
CA ARG A 94 23.00 5.06 7.48
C ARG A 94 22.78 4.27 6.17
N ARG A 95 23.26 3.02 6.11
CA ARG A 95 22.99 2.14 4.97
C ARG A 95 21.67 1.42 5.26
N PRO A 96 20.66 1.63 4.43
CA PRO A 96 19.38 0.96 4.62
C PRO A 96 19.46 -0.49 4.13
N ASP A 97 18.91 -1.39 4.95
CA ASP A 97 18.64 -2.79 4.61
C ASP A 97 17.14 -3.06 4.66
N LEU A 98 16.70 -4.15 4.05
CA LEU A 98 15.33 -4.61 4.10
C LEU A 98 15.11 -5.55 5.30
N PHE A 99 14.00 -5.35 5.96
CA PHE A 99 13.50 -6.16 7.07
C PHE A 99 12.05 -6.56 6.80
N VAL A 100 11.62 -7.67 7.40
CA VAL A 100 10.22 -8.09 7.47
C VAL A 100 9.81 -8.20 8.93
N MET A 101 8.56 -7.87 9.23
CA MET A 101 7.91 -8.07 10.52
C MET A 101 6.49 -8.58 10.29
N ASN A 102 5.85 -9.12 11.34
CA ASN A 102 4.42 -9.41 11.28
C ASN A 102 3.57 -8.12 11.42
N ALA A 103 2.26 -8.23 11.22
CA ALA A 103 1.31 -7.11 11.29
C ALA A 103 1.33 -6.38 12.65
N ALA A 104 1.70 -7.08 13.73
CA ALA A 104 1.87 -6.52 15.07
C ALA A 104 3.18 -5.70 15.26
N GLY A 105 4.02 -5.59 14.23
CA GLY A 105 5.33 -4.93 14.35
C GLY A 105 6.39 -5.75 15.08
N ARG A 106 6.19 -7.07 15.20
CA ARG A 106 7.08 -8.01 15.92
C ARG A 106 7.73 -9.01 14.96
N ALA A 107 8.44 -10.01 15.50
CA ALA A 107 9.12 -11.04 14.70
C ALA A 107 10.00 -10.47 13.58
N ARG A 108 10.76 -9.42 13.89
CA ARG A 108 11.55 -8.67 12.89
C ARG A 108 12.74 -9.48 12.41
N THR A 109 12.75 -9.79 11.12
CA THR A 109 13.83 -10.52 10.47
C THR A 109 14.50 -9.62 9.42
N ARG A 110 15.83 -9.58 9.44
CA ARG A 110 16.61 -8.89 8.41
C ARG A 110 16.68 -9.76 7.17
N LEU A 111 16.18 -9.23 6.03
CA LEU A 111 16.18 -9.93 4.74
C LEU A 111 17.47 -9.75 3.97
N THR A 112 18.06 -8.55 4.05
CA THR A 112 19.26 -8.23 3.30
C THR A 112 20.35 -7.73 4.23
N SER A 113 21.60 -8.04 3.89
CA SER A 113 22.78 -7.64 4.68
C SER A 113 23.87 -7.07 3.80
N SER A 114 23.47 -6.38 2.72
CA SER A 114 24.45 -5.82 1.79
C SER A 114 25.15 -4.59 2.37
N ALA A 115 26.35 -4.32 1.87
CA ALA A 115 27.07 -3.09 2.21
C ALA A 115 26.51 -1.85 1.46
N LEU A 116 25.39 -2.01 0.72
CA LEU A 116 24.85 -1.04 -0.21
C LEU A 116 23.45 -0.59 0.22
N ALA A 117 23.01 0.57 -0.26
CA ALA A 117 21.70 1.09 0.08
C ALA A 117 20.59 0.33 -0.67
N GLU A 118 19.57 -0.12 0.05
CA GLU A 118 18.39 -0.79 -0.46
C GLU A 118 17.14 0.00 -0.05
N ARG A 119 16.15 0.10 -0.95
CA ARG A 119 14.98 0.97 -0.81
C ARG A 119 13.78 0.42 -1.59
N ASP A 120 12.63 1.04 -1.38
CA ASP A 120 11.41 0.89 -2.15
C ASP A 120 11.01 -0.58 -2.32
N PRO A 121 10.87 -1.36 -1.23
CA PRO A 121 10.47 -2.75 -1.35
C PRO A 121 8.99 -2.88 -1.70
N SER A 122 8.64 -3.88 -2.50
CA SER A 122 7.26 -4.29 -2.80
C SER A 122 7.18 -5.80 -2.95
N TRP A 123 6.09 -6.40 -2.49
CA TRP A 123 5.84 -7.83 -2.58
C TRP A 123 5.32 -8.25 -3.96
N SER A 124 5.63 -9.47 -4.38
CA SER A 124 4.88 -10.12 -5.46
C SER A 124 3.49 -10.54 -4.97
N PRO A 125 2.47 -10.58 -5.86
CA PRO A 125 1.09 -10.88 -5.43
C PRO A 125 0.89 -12.28 -4.82
N ASN A 126 1.82 -13.21 -5.04
CA ASN A 126 1.82 -14.54 -4.44
C ASN A 126 2.67 -14.63 -3.14
N GLY A 127 3.19 -13.51 -2.62
CA GLY A 127 3.95 -13.46 -1.38
C GLY A 127 5.32 -14.14 -1.40
N THR A 128 5.79 -14.64 -2.55
CA THR A 128 7.04 -15.43 -2.62
C THR A 128 8.28 -14.60 -2.91
N LEU A 129 8.12 -13.41 -3.51
CA LEU A 129 9.21 -12.53 -3.94
C LEU A 129 9.03 -11.12 -3.38
N ILE A 130 10.17 -10.42 -3.25
CA ILE A 130 10.23 -8.99 -2.96
C ILE A 130 11.06 -8.33 -4.06
N VAL A 131 10.50 -7.32 -4.72
CA VAL A 131 11.22 -6.45 -5.65
C VAL A 131 11.62 -5.17 -4.92
N TYR A 132 12.79 -4.63 -5.22
CA TYR A 132 13.33 -3.45 -4.55
C TYR A 132 14.40 -2.74 -5.37
N SER A 133 14.69 -1.50 -4.99
CA SER A 133 15.79 -0.73 -5.56
C SER A 133 17.06 -0.92 -4.74
N ALA A 134 18.20 -1.20 -5.37
CA ALA A 134 19.47 -1.26 -4.68
C ALA A 134 20.62 -0.71 -5.50
N ARG A 135 21.63 -0.18 -4.80
CA ARG A 135 22.90 0.22 -5.44
C ARG A 135 23.77 -1.00 -5.70
N THR A 136 24.64 -0.90 -6.69
CA THR A 136 25.66 -1.94 -7.00
C THR A 136 27.04 -1.61 -6.45
N SER A 137 27.25 -0.35 -6.04
CA SER A 137 28.47 0.12 -5.36
C SER A 137 28.12 1.31 -4.46
N ALA A 138 29.03 1.76 -3.60
CA ALA A 138 28.80 2.85 -2.65
C ALA A 138 28.34 4.16 -3.32
N ASN A 139 28.87 4.46 -4.51
CA ASN A 139 28.54 5.62 -5.33
C ASN A 139 27.85 5.23 -6.65
N GLY A 140 27.39 3.97 -6.76
CA GLY A 140 26.72 3.46 -7.96
C GLY A 140 25.27 3.90 -8.05
N ASP A 141 24.72 3.70 -9.23
CA ASP A 141 23.32 3.95 -9.52
C ASP A 141 22.42 2.90 -8.88
N PHE A 142 21.14 3.24 -8.70
CA PHE A 142 20.12 2.29 -8.27
C PHE A 142 19.66 1.44 -9.44
N HIS A 143 19.47 0.17 -9.18
CA HIS A 143 18.92 -0.84 -10.09
C HIS A 143 17.78 -1.60 -9.40
N ILE A 144 16.91 -2.20 -10.20
CA ILE A 144 15.87 -3.07 -9.67
C ILE A 144 16.43 -4.46 -9.43
N PHE A 145 16.18 -4.98 -8.24
CA PHE A 145 16.51 -6.32 -7.80
C PHE A 145 15.24 -7.06 -7.36
N VAL A 146 15.29 -8.37 -7.43
CA VAL A 146 14.31 -9.26 -6.84
C VAL A 146 15.04 -10.25 -5.91
N ALA A 147 14.38 -10.64 -4.82
CA ALA A 147 14.81 -11.70 -3.91
C ALA A 147 13.61 -12.54 -3.49
N HIS A 148 13.85 -13.74 -2.98
CA HIS A 148 12.80 -14.48 -2.29
C HIS A 148 12.39 -13.76 -1.01
N ALA A 149 11.18 -14.02 -0.53
CA ALA A 149 10.61 -13.41 0.68
C ALA A 149 11.39 -13.75 1.96
N ASP A 150 12.22 -14.80 1.94
CA ASP A 150 13.18 -15.17 2.98
C ASP A 150 14.54 -14.46 2.87
N GLY A 151 14.71 -13.58 1.86
CA GLY A 151 15.95 -12.84 1.58
C GLY A 151 16.96 -13.62 0.73
N SER A 152 16.68 -14.87 0.36
CA SER A 152 17.55 -15.68 -0.50
C SER A 152 17.42 -15.32 -1.98
N ARG A 153 18.32 -15.86 -2.81
CA ARG A 153 18.29 -15.79 -4.29
C ARG A 153 18.12 -14.36 -4.84
N ARG A 154 18.96 -13.46 -4.41
CA ARG A 154 19.00 -12.08 -4.93
C ARG A 154 19.43 -12.05 -6.40
N GLU A 155 18.62 -11.43 -7.26
CA GLU A 155 18.88 -11.25 -8.67
C GLU A 155 18.66 -9.80 -9.09
N ARG A 156 19.51 -9.28 -9.99
CA ARG A 156 19.35 -7.95 -10.57
C ARG A 156 18.56 -8.04 -11.87
N LEU A 157 17.43 -7.34 -11.94
CA LEU A 157 16.55 -7.33 -13.10
C LEU A 157 16.90 -6.26 -14.14
N THR A 158 17.48 -5.12 -13.72
CA THR A 158 17.78 -4.03 -14.65
C THR A 158 19.26 -3.74 -14.77
N THR A 159 19.69 -3.48 -16.03
CA THR A 159 21.02 -3.00 -16.39
C THR A 159 20.84 -1.78 -17.29
N GLN A 160 21.20 -0.61 -16.79
CA GLN A 160 21.12 0.63 -17.56
C GLN A 160 22.51 1.27 -17.69
N ARG A 161 22.56 2.35 -18.47
CA ARG A 161 23.77 3.15 -18.64
C ARG A 161 24.17 3.78 -17.30
N ALA A 162 25.48 3.89 -17.05
CA ALA A 162 26.01 4.60 -15.90
C ALA A 162 25.49 6.05 -15.83
N GLY A 163 25.20 6.52 -14.62
CA GLY A 163 24.63 7.83 -14.35
C GLY A 163 23.10 7.90 -14.49
N THR A 164 22.42 6.75 -14.62
CA THR A 164 20.94 6.64 -14.60
C THR A 164 20.49 5.71 -13.49
N ALA A 165 19.29 5.93 -12.96
CA ALA A 165 18.77 5.16 -11.84
C ALA A 165 17.39 4.55 -12.13
N ASP A 166 17.19 3.32 -11.65
CA ASP A 166 15.89 2.66 -11.61
C ASP A 166 15.44 2.55 -10.16
N ARG A 167 14.20 2.97 -9.86
CA ARG A 167 13.68 3.11 -8.49
C ARG A 167 12.19 2.77 -8.40
N ALA A 168 11.69 2.66 -7.16
CA ALA A 168 10.29 2.46 -6.82
C ALA A 168 9.62 1.36 -7.66
N PRO A 169 10.14 0.11 -7.67
CA PRO A 169 9.52 -0.97 -8.39
C PRO A 169 8.28 -1.49 -7.65
N VAL A 170 7.23 -1.83 -8.41
CA VAL A 170 6.01 -2.45 -7.88
C VAL A 170 5.49 -3.51 -8.84
N PHE A 171 5.14 -4.70 -8.33
CA PHE A 171 4.53 -5.75 -9.13
C PHE A 171 3.11 -5.39 -9.59
N SER A 172 2.73 -5.80 -10.79
CA SER A 172 1.33 -5.81 -11.21
C SER A 172 0.54 -6.86 -10.41
N PRO A 173 -0.79 -6.69 -10.23
CA PRO A 173 -1.61 -7.61 -9.42
C PRO A 173 -1.59 -9.07 -9.92
N ASP A 174 -1.39 -9.28 -11.22
CA ASP A 174 -1.23 -10.61 -11.83
C ASP A 174 0.20 -11.18 -11.72
N GLY A 175 1.14 -10.42 -11.15
CA GLY A 175 2.55 -10.80 -10.99
C GLY A 175 3.36 -10.89 -12.28
N SER A 176 2.77 -10.59 -13.43
CA SER A 176 3.42 -10.76 -14.74
C SER A 176 4.36 -9.61 -15.10
N ARG A 177 4.16 -8.42 -14.51
CA ARG A 177 4.88 -7.19 -14.83
C ARG A 177 5.38 -6.47 -13.57
N ILE A 178 6.34 -5.55 -13.77
CA ILE A 178 6.84 -4.63 -12.76
C ILE A 178 6.80 -3.23 -13.35
N ALA A 179 6.10 -2.30 -12.68
CA ALA A 179 6.23 -0.87 -12.94
C ALA A 179 7.39 -0.31 -12.13
N PHE A 180 8.09 0.68 -12.66
CA PHE A 180 9.22 1.33 -11.97
C PHE A 180 9.50 2.70 -12.57
N VAL A 181 10.30 3.48 -11.88
CA VAL A 181 10.74 4.81 -12.27
C VAL A 181 12.16 4.76 -12.82
N SER A 182 12.43 5.43 -13.94
CA SER A 182 13.77 5.51 -14.51
C SER A 182 14.03 6.83 -15.24
N ASP A 183 15.25 7.34 -15.10
CA ASP A 183 15.75 8.53 -15.82
C ASP A 183 16.59 8.17 -17.08
N ARG A 184 16.54 6.88 -17.51
CA ARG A 184 17.39 6.30 -18.57
C ARG A 184 17.29 6.97 -19.94
N ALA A 185 16.15 7.59 -20.26
CA ALA A 185 15.92 8.11 -21.62
C ALA A 185 16.06 9.62 -21.75
N SER A 186 15.66 10.41 -20.75
CA SER A 186 15.49 11.87 -20.86
C SER A 186 16.21 12.69 -19.80
N GLY A 187 16.82 12.02 -18.81
CA GLY A 187 17.36 12.69 -17.63
C GLY A 187 16.28 13.13 -16.61
N PHE A 188 14.99 13.05 -16.96
CA PHE A 188 13.88 13.16 -16.05
C PHE A 188 13.38 11.76 -15.68
N PRO A 189 13.10 11.48 -14.39
CA PRO A 189 12.45 10.25 -13.97
C PRO A 189 11.06 10.10 -14.61
N GLU A 190 10.83 8.95 -15.23
CA GLU A 190 9.60 8.61 -15.94
C GLU A 190 9.15 7.21 -15.58
N LEU A 191 7.88 6.90 -15.80
CA LEU A 191 7.36 5.56 -15.56
C LEU A 191 7.73 4.59 -16.68
N TYR A 192 8.11 3.40 -16.29
CA TYR A 192 8.40 2.26 -17.15
C TYR A 192 7.67 1.03 -16.65
N VAL A 193 7.42 0.09 -17.54
CA VAL A 193 6.93 -1.26 -17.23
C VAL A 193 7.85 -2.28 -17.91
N MET A 194 8.11 -3.38 -17.23
CA MET A 194 8.84 -4.55 -17.75
C MET A 194 8.12 -5.84 -17.37
N ASN A 195 8.46 -6.95 -17.98
CA ASN A 195 8.06 -8.26 -17.51
C ASN A 195 8.69 -8.55 -16.13
N ALA A 196 8.09 -9.42 -15.33
CA ALA A 196 8.60 -9.78 -13.99
C ALA A 196 10.03 -10.34 -13.99
N ASN A 197 10.48 -10.90 -15.11
CA ASN A 197 11.85 -11.39 -15.31
C ASN A 197 12.85 -10.31 -15.80
N GLY A 198 12.47 -9.04 -15.81
CA GLY A 198 13.31 -7.91 -16.26
C GLY A 198 13.34 -7.66 -17.76
N SER A 199 12.70 -8.51 -18.59
CA SER A 199 12.65 -8.33 -20.04
C SER A 199 11.58 -7.32 -20.49
N ASN A 200 11.59 -6.95 -21.77
CA ASN A 200 10.57 -6.12 -22.42
C ASN A 200 10.32 -4.77 -21.72
N VAL A 201 11.39 -4.06 -21.38
CA VAL A 201 11.31 -2.72 -20.74
C VAL A 201 10.66 -1.72 -21.70
N ARG A 202 9.55 -1.12 -21.29
CA ARG A 202 8.77 -0.16 -22.07
C ARG A 202 8.50 1.10 -21.25
N ARG A 203 8.78 2.27 -21.81
CA ARG A 203 8.45 3.58 -21.22
C ARG A 203 6.95 3.82 -21.32
N LEU A 204 6.31 4.26 -20.24
CA LEU A 204 4.89 4.64 -20.22
C LEU A 204 4.71 6.14 -20.40
N THR A 205 5.40 6.96 -19.61
CA THR A 205 5.31 8.43 -19.66
C THR A 205 6.47 9.03 -20.42
N ASN A 206 6.28 10.20 -21.03
CA ASN A 206 7.30 10.91 -21.80
C ASN A 206 7.07 12.42 -21.73
N ASN A 207 7.57 13.04 -20.68
CA ASN A 207 7.39 14.48 -20.46
C ASN A 207 8.67 15.09 -19.83
N ALA A 208 8.68 16.40 -19.62
CA ALA A 208 9.79 17.11 -18.99
C ALA A 208 9.54 17.36 -17.49
N ARG A 209 8.91 16.40 -16.81
CA ARG A 209 8.57 16.43 -15.39
C ARG A 209 9.13 15.20 -14.70
N ILE A 210 9.02 15.15 -13.39
CA ILE A 210 9.46 14.02 -12.58
C ILE A 210 8.20 13.21 -12.25
N ASP A 211 8.13 11.99 -12.78
CA ASP A 211 7.11 11.01 -12.46
C ASP A 211 7.69 10.02 -11.44
N GLY A 212 6.96 9.72 -10.37
CA GLY A 212 7.44 8.94 -9.23
C GLY A 212 6.40 8.04 -8.59
N ASN A 213 6.85 7.15 -7.71
CA ASN A 213 6.06 6.33 -6.78
C ASN A 213 4.80 5.69 -7.40
N PRO A 214 4.96 4.76 -8.38
CA PRO A 214 3.83 4.10 -9.01
C PRO A 214 3.12 3.13 -8.07
N SER A 215 1.78 3.05 -8.17
CA SER A 215 0.96 2.01 -7.55
C SER A 215 -0.08 1.51 -8.56
N TRP A 216 -0.21 0.18 -8.72
CA TRP A 216 -1.15 -0.44 -9.64
C TRP A 216 -2.57 -0.43 -9.09
N SER A 217 -3.55 -0.20 -9.96
CA SER A 217 -4.94 -0.55 -9.65
C SER A 217 -5.10 -2.07 -9.53
N PRO A 218 -5.98 -2.59 -8.67
CA PRO A 218 -6.13 -4.04 -8.45
C PRO A 218 -6.52 -4.83 -9.71
N ASP A 219 -7.18 -4.20 -10.66
CA ASP A 219 -7.52 -4.77 -11.97
C ASP A 219 -6.34 -4.81 -12.96
N GLY A 220 -5.19 -4.21 -12.59
CA GLY A 220 -3.97 -4.16 -13.42
C GLY A 220 -4.09 -3.30 -14.68
N THR A 221 -5.14 -2.48 -14.81
CA THR A 221 -5.36 -1.65 -16.01
C THR A 221 -4.74 -0.26 -15.88
N ARG A 222 -4.60 0.27 -14.66
CA ARG A 222 -4.10 1.62 -14.38
C ARG A 222 -2.94 1.63 -13.40
N ILE A 223 -2.17 2.71 -13.45
CA ILE A 223 -1.15 3.05 -12.46
C ILE A 223 -1.43 4.47 -11.97
N VAL A 224 -1.55 4.67 -10.64
CA VAL A 224 -1.45 6.00 -10.05
C VAL A 224 0.01 6.31 -9.73
N PHE A 225 0.36 7.58 -9.82
CA PHE A 225 1.71 8.04 -9.61
C PHE A 225 1.74 9.53 -9.27
N GLU A 226 2.80 9.97 -8.66
CA GLU A 226 3.05 11.41 -8.47
C GLU A 226 3.72 12.02 -9.69
N ARG A 227 3.37 13.25 -10.01
CA ARG A 227 4.06 14.08 -11.01
C ARG A 227 4.43 15.42 -10.43
N CYS A 228 5.72 15.65 -10.27
CA CYS A 228 6.27 16.93 -9.85
C CYS A 228 6.58 17.82 -11.06
N CYS A 229 6.25 19.09 -10.95
CA CYS A 229 6.60 20.05 -11.98
C CYS A 229 7.83 20.89 -11.58
N PRO A 230 8.53 21.55 -12.56
CA PRO A 230 9.66 22.44 -12.28
C PRO A 230 9.33 23.62 -11.36
N SER A 231 8.04 23.94 -11.22
CA SER A 231 7.51 25.01 -10.34
C SER A 231 7.36 24.58 -8.87
N GLY A 232 7.58 23.29 -8.54
CA GLY A 232 7.64 22.79 -7.16
C GLY A 232 6.36 22.25 -6.56
N THR A 233 5.24 22.14 -7.30
CA THR A 233 4.03 21.42 -6.86
C THR A 233 4.01 20.01 -7.45
N SER A 234 3.55 19.06 -6.66
CA SER A 234 3.37 17.65 -7.03
C SER A 234 1.91 17.31 -6.99
N ASP A 235 1.41 16.60 -8.00
CA ASP A 235 0.02 16.15 -8.08
C ASP A 235 -0.05 14.65 -8.36
N ILE A 236 -1.16 14.04 -7.97
CA ILE A 236 -1.45 12.63 -8.26
C ILE A 236 -2.13 12.52 -9.62
N TYR A 237 -1.59 11.63 -10.43
CA TYR A 237 -2.08 11.26 -11.76
C TYR A 237 -2.42 9.77 -11.81
N ALA A 238 -3.31 9.40 -12.72
CA ALA A 238 -3.50 8.00 -13.12
C ALA A 238 -3.27 7.86 -14.62
N ILE A 239 -2.62 6.77 -15.04
CA ILE A 239 -2.38 6.42 -16.44
C ILE A 239 -2.96 5.05 -16.74
N ASP A 240 -3.69 4.94 -17.85
CA ASP A 240 -4.09 3.66 -18.43
C ASP A 240 -2.89 3.01 -19.13
N VAL A 241 -2.55 1.79 -18.74
CA VAL A 241 -1.32 1.12 -19.17
C VAL A 241 -1.36 0.69 -20.64
N ALA A 242 -2.54 0.41 -21.18
CA ALA A 242 -2.72 -0.01 -22.57
C ALA A 242 -2.74 1.19 -23.52
N THR A 243 -3.55 2.20 -23.21
CA THR A 243 -3.79 3.38 -24.08
C THR A 243 -2.82 4.52 -23.81
N ARG A 244 -2.24 4.57 -22.61
CA ARG A 244 -1.43 5.68 -22.06
C ARG A 244 -2.21 6.97 -21.88
N ALA A 245 -3.54 6.89 -21.77
CA ALA A 245 -4.37 8.02 -21.40
C ALA A 245 -4.14 8.39 -19.94
N GLU A 246 -3.91 9.67 -19.68
CA GLU A 246 -3.65 10.20 -18.34
C GLU A 246 -4.81 11.02 -17.83
N ILE A 247 -5.08 10.96 -16.54
CA ILE A 247 -6.02 11.85 -15.83
C ILE A 247 -5.32 12.43 -14.61
N VAL A 248 -5.69 13.66 -14.25
CA VAL A 248 -5.26 14.33 -13.02
C VAL A 248 -6.27 14.03 -11.92
N LEU A 249 -5.82 13.55 -10.76
CA LEU A 249 -6.70 13.24 -9.63
C LEU A 249 -6.66 14.32 -8.56
N THR A 250 -5.55 15.05 -8.43
CA THR A 250 -5.44 16.19 -7.49
C THR A 250 -5.10 17.46 -8.25
N ASP A 251 -5.41 18.62 -7.64
CA ASP A 251 -5.16 19.93 -8.22
C ASP A 251 -3.92 20.59 -7.60
N ALA A 252 -3.32 21.54 -8.30
CA ALA A 252 -2.06 22.18 -7.95
C ALA A 252 -2.10 23.09 -6.70
N THR A 253 -3.06 22.96 -5.78
CA THR A 253 -3.18 23.78 -4.56
C THR A 253 -2.39 23.24 -3.37
N ALA A 254 -2.00 21.99 -3.44
CA ALA A 254 -1.17 21.30 -2.44
C ALA A 254 0.02 20.60 -3.11
N GLN A 255 0.89 19.99 -2.32
CA GLN A 255 1.87 19.03 -2.80
C GLN A 255 1.36 17.64 -2.45
N ASP A 256 0.96 16.87 -3.43
CA ASP A 256 0.39 15.54 -3.30
C ASP A 256 1.35 14.51 -3.89
N PHE A 257 1.71 13.49 -3.10
CA PHE A 257 2.71 12.50 -3.50
C PHE A 257 2.52 11.15 -2.78
N ASP A 258 3.35 10.14 -3.07
CA ASP A 258 3.31 8.79 -2.49
C ASP A 258 1.90 8.13 -2.59
N PRO A 259 1.27 8.00 -3.77
CA PRO A 259 -0.06 7.38 -3.86
C PRO A 259 -0.02 5.86 -3.72
N SER A 260 -1.04 5.29 -3.07
CA SER A 260 -1.27 3.86 -2.93
C SER A 260 -2.73 3.51 -3.14
N TRP A 261 -3.03 2.55 -4.04
CA TRP A 261 -4.37 2.03 -4.28
C TRP A 261 -4.84 1.14 -3.13
N SER A 262 -6.14 1.26 -2.76
CA SER A 262 -6.81 0.22 -1.96
C SER A 262 -7.00 -1.05 -2.80
N LEU A 263 -7.04 -2.21 -2.16
CA LEU A 263 -7.14 -3.47 -2.88
C LEU A 263 -8.51 -3.68 -3.55
N ASP A 264 -9.58 -3.10 -2.98
CA ASP A 264 -10.91 -3.09 -3.60
C ASP A 264 -11.01 -2.16 -4.83
N GLY A 265 -9.97 -1.35 -5.08
CA GLY A 265 -9.88 -0.43 -6.21
C GLY A 265 -10.78 0.80 -6.09
N THR A 266 -11.42 1.02 -4.94
CA THR A 266 -12.37 2.13 -4.76
C THR A 266 -11.71 3.41 -4.26
N ARG A 267 -10.54 3.30 -3.59
CA ARG A 267 -9.87 4.41 -2.92
C ARG A 267 -8.37 4.48 -3.23
N ILE A 268 -7.79 5.67 -2.99
CA ILE A 268 -6.36 5.93 -3.09
C ILE A 268 -5.94 6.68 -1.82
N ALA A 269 -4.99 6.12 -1.07
CA ALA A 269 -4.28 6.84 -0.03
C ALA A 269 -3.13 7.62 -0.66
N TYR A 270 -2.84 8.81 -0.15
CA TYR A 270 -1.74 9.63 -0.63
C TYR A 270 -1.27 10.59 0.47
N VAL A 271 -0.12 11.16 0.28
CA VAL A 271 0.41 12.20 1.16
C VAL A 271 0.03 13.56 0.61
N SER A 272 -0.47 14.46 1.46
CA SER A 272 -0.76 15.84 1.06
C SER A 272 -0.14 16.84 2.04
N PHE A 273 0.40 17.92 1.46
CA PHE A 273 0.95 19.06 2.14
C PHE A 273 0.32 20.33 1.58
N ALA A 274 -0.69 20.85 2.28
CA ALA A 274 -1.38 22.05 1.85
C ALA A 274 -0.48 23.28 1.92
N THR A 275 -0.57 24.17 0.92
CA THR A 275 0.20 25.40 0.85
C THR A 275 -0.08 26.29 2.06
N GLY A 276 0.94 26.54 2.89
CA GLY A 276 0.84 27.35 4.10
C GLY A 276 0.62 26.54 5.40
N GLU A 277 0.37 25.26 5.33
CA GLU A 277 0.40 24.35 6.47
C GLU A 277 1.82 23.80 6.68
N ARG A 278 2.12 23.35 7.92
CA ARG A 278 3.42 22.72 8.23
C ARG A 278 3.32 21.22 8.34
N ASN A 279 2.11 20.68 8.27
CA ASN A 279 1.84 19.26 8.46
C ASN A 279 1.77 18.55 7.12
N ILE A 280 2.48 17.46 7.05
CA ILE A 280 2.46 16.51 5.95
C ILE A 280 1.67 15.30 6.44
N ASP A 281 0.50 15.04 5.87
CA ASP A 281 -0.45 14.07 6.38
C ASP A 281 -0.89 13.06 5.32
N ILE A 282 -1.41 11.94 5.81
CA ILE A 282 -2.08 10.95 4.98
C ILE A 282 -3.50 11.41 4.68
N TRP A 283 -3.86 11.37 3.42
CA TRP A 283 -5.19 11.64 2.89
C TRP A 283 -5.71 10.42 2.13
N VAL A 284 -7.01 10.33 2.01
CA VAL A 284 -7.69 9.31 1.21
C VAL A 284 -8.67 9.99 0.28
N MET A 285 -8.76 9.52 -0.96
CA MET A 285 -9.75 9.95 -1.96
C MET A 285 -10.36 8.74 -2.66
N ASN A 286 -11.50 8.95 -3.31
CA ASN A 286 -12.05 7.95 -4.23
C ASN A 286 -11.12 7.74 -5.43
N ALA A 287 -11.21 6.60 -6.10
CA ALA A 287 -10.42 6.24 -7.28
C ALA A 287 -10.55 7.20 -8.48
N ASP A 288 -11.60 8.02 -8.50
CA ASP A 288 -11.84 9.07 -9.49
C ASP A 288 -11.29 10.46 -9.10
N GLY A 289 -10.63 10.55 -7.93
CA GLY A 289 -10.08 11.78 -7.37
C GLY A 289 -11.08 12.63 -6.56
N SER A 290 -12.32 12.18 -6.39
CA SER A 290 -13.34 12.86 -5.57
C SER A 290 -13.19 12.52 -4.06
N SER A 291 -13.97 13.19 -3.20
CA SER A 291 -14.13 12.90 -1.76
C SER A 291 -12.80 12.85 -0.99
N LYS A 292 -11.94 13.85 -1.20
CA LYS A 292 -10.64 13.93 -0.51
C LYS A 292 -10.84 14.18 1.00
N THR A 293 -10.32 13.29 1.83
CA THR A 293 -10.45 13.33 3.29
C THR A 293 -9.07 13.21 3.94
N ARG A 294 -8.76 14.11 4.88
CA ARG A 294 -7.56 14.05 5.70
C ARG A 294 -7.73 13.00 6.80
N MET A 295 -6.82 12.05 6.86
CA MET A 295 -6.88 10.91 7.78
C MET A 295 -5.97 11.08 9.00
N THR A 296 -4.84 11.80 8.86
CA THR A 296 -3.94 12.10 9.97
C THR A 296 -3.78 13.61 10.17
N ASN A 297 -3.43 14.01 11.40
CA ASN A 297 -3.25 15.43 11.76
C ASN A 297 -2.20 15.57 12.87
N ALA A 298 -1.08 14.87 12.76
CA ALA A 298 0.02 14.98 13.69
C ALA A 298 0.93 16.18 13.32
N PRO A 299 1.61 16.84 14.28
CA PRO A 299 2.54 17.92 13.96
C PRO A 299 3.79 17.48 13.20
N ALA A 300 4.01 16.18 13.08
CA ALA A 300 5.15 15.57 12.39
C ALA A 300 4.71 14.92 11.08
N PRO A 301 5.62 14.79 10.09
CA PRO A 301 5.31 14.20 8.80
C PRO A 301 4.85 12.74 8.88
N ASP A 302 3.75 12.44 8.19
CA ASP A 302 3.24 11.10 7.92
C ASP A 302 3.41 10.80 6.43
N LEU A 303 4.12 9.73 6.07
CA LEU A 303 4.63 9.50 4.71
C LEU A 303 4.54 8.02 4.31
N SER A 304 4.59 7.78 3.00
CA SER A 304 4.67 6.46 2.39
C SER A 304 3.54 5.53 2.86
N PRO A 305 2.27 5.90 2.62
CA PRO A 305 1.14 5.04 2.94
C PRO A 305 1.15 3.80 2.04
N ASP A 306 0.77 2.65 2.62
CA ASP A 306 0.54 1.42 1.89
C ASP A 306 -0.67 0.68 2.48
N TRP A 307 -1.64 0.33 1.62
CA TRP A 307 -2.86 -0.33 2.04
C TRP A 307 -2.61 -1.81 2.36
N GLN A 308 -3.15 -2.25 3.48
CA GLN A 308 -3.18 -3.66 3.84
C GLN A 308 -4.10 -4.41 2.87
N PRO A 309 -3.60 -5.41 2.13
CA PRO A 309 -4.46 -6.32 1.42
C PRO A 309 -5.28 -7.16 2.41
N LEU A 310 -6.60 -7.23 2.19
CA LEU A 310 -7.44 -8.22 2.85
C LEU A 310 -7.63 -9.37 1.87
N PRO A 311 -7.01 -10.52 2.11
CA PRO A 311 -7.11 -11.67 1.21
C PRO A 311 -8.54 -12.22 1.19
N ALA A 312 -8.89 -12.94 0.12
CA ALA A 312 -10.18 -13.60 0.03
C ALA A 312 -10.39 -14.56 1.20
N CYS A 313 -11.59 -14.56 1.75
CA CYS A 313 -11.94 -15.44 2.86
C CYS A 313 -11.77 -16.90 2.47
N THR A 314 -11.03 -17.68 3.25
CA THR A 314 -10.96 -19.14 3.13
C THR A 314 -12.19 -19.78 3.74
N ILE A 315 -12.77 -19.12 4.76
CA ILE A 315 -14.01 -19.50 5.45
C ILE A 315 -14.88 -18.25 5.50
N SER A 316 -16.11 -18.34 5.01
CA SER A 316 -17.07 -17.24 5.01
C SER A 316 -18.36 -17.64 5.69
N GLY A 317 -18.87 -16.78 6.54
CA GLY A 317 -20.22 -16.80 7.03
C GLY A 317 -21.25 -16.34 6.00
N THR A 318 -22.41 -16.02 6.49
CA THR A 318 -23.57 -15.52 5.74
C THR A 318 -23.91 -14.09 6.22
N ASN A 319 -25.10 -13.59 5.89
CA ASN A 319 -25.61 -12.33 6.49
C ASN A 319 -26.46 -12.59 7.75
N GLY A 320 -26.31 -13.71 8.39
CA GLY A 320 -27.00 -14.07 9.64
C GLY A 320 -26.02 -14.76 10.58
N SER A 321 -26.37 -14.84 11.86
CA SER A 321 -25.49 -15.38 12.91
C SER A 321 -24.95 -16.77 12.58
N ASP A 322 -23.63 -16.89 12.51
CA ASP A 322 -22.89 -18.08 12.11
C ASP A 322 -21.97 -18.60 13.23
N GLU A 323 -21.71 -19.91 13.21
CA GLU A 323 -20.66 -20.57 13.99
C GLU A 323 -19.54 -20.98 13.03
N LEU A 324 -18.46 -20.21 12.98
CA LEU A 324 -17.33 -20.42 12.06
C LEU A 324 -16.14 -21.04 12.79
N THR A 325 -15.57 -22.08 12.19
CA THR A 325 -14.41 -22.75 12.75
C THR A 325 -13.30 -22.86 11.70
N GLY A 326 -12.11 -22.39 12.03
CA GLY A 326 -10.90 -22.51 11.24
C GLY A 326 -10.26 -23.88 11.27
N THR A 327 -9.02 -23.93 10.87
CA THR A 327 -8.16 -25.14 10.88
C THR A 327 -6.98 -24.98 11.83
N ASP A 328 -6.01 -25.93 11.82
CA ASP A 328 -4.72 -25.76 12.50
C ASP A 328 -3.69 -24.98 11.62
N GLY A 329 -4.08 -24.48 10.48
CA GLY A 329 -3.24 -23.71 9.55
C GLY A 329 -3.77 -22.30 9.36
N ASP A 330 -3.01 -21.45 8.69
CA ASP A 330 -3.32 -20.03 8.49
C ASP A 330 -4.61 -19.82 7.70
N ASP A 331 -5.66 -19.30 8.35
CA ASP A 331 -6.98 -19.07 7.79
C ASP A 331 -7.29 -17.58 7.57
N VAL A 332 -8.20 -17.30 6.63
CA VAL A 332 -8.87 -16.02 6.49
C VAL A 332 -10.36 -16.25 6.72
N ILE A 333 -10.87 -15.81 7.85
CA ILE A 333 -12.26 -16.06 8.27
C ILE A 333 -13.02 -14.74 8.26
N CYS A 334 -14.18 -14.72 7.59
CA CYS A 334 -15.02 -13.54 7.47
C CYS A 334 -16.43 -13.89 7.99
N GLY A 335 -16.88 -13.21 9.05
CA GLY A 335 -18.25 -13.33 9.58
C GLY A 335 -19.27 -12.75 8.61
N LEU A 336 -19.05 -11.54 8.11
CA LEU A 336 -19.90 -10.70 7.27
C LEU A 336 -20.95 -9.92 8.09
N ASP A 337 -22.25 -10.16 7.88
CA ASP A 337 -23.31 -9.57 8.70
C ASP A 337 -23.85 -10.67 9.65
N GLY A 338 -24.17 -10.33 10.88
CA GLY A 338 -24.73 -11.27 11.87
C GLY A 338 -23.94 -11.27 13.18
N ASP A 339 -24.57 -11.75 14.25
CA ASP A 339 -23.88 -11.94 15.54
C ASP A 339 -23.12 -13.26 15.47
N ASP A 340 -21.85 -13.23 15.07
CA ASP A 340 -21.07 -14.40 14.71
C ASP A 340 -20.20 -14.93 15.87
N HIS A 341 -20.01 -16.24 15.87
CA HIS A 341 -19.07 -16.91 16.76
C HIS A 341 -17.95 -17.55 15.95
N VAL A 342 -16.75 -16.96 16.04
CA VAL A 342 -15.58 -17.40 15.28
C VAL A 342 -14.54 -18.03 16.19
N SER A 343 -14.04 -19.20 15.78
CA SER A 343 -12.97 -19.96 16.43
C SER A 343 -11.89 -20.27 15.39
N ALA A 344 -10.78 -19.55 15.38
CA ALA A 344 -9.78 -19.67 14.34
C ALA A 344 -8.87 -20.91 14.49
N LEU A 345 -8.70 -21.42 15.73
CA LEU A 345 -7.94 -22.59 16.15
C LEU A 345 -6.41 -22.36 16.16
N GLY A 346 -5.70 -22.75 15.14
CA GLY A 346 -4.25 -22.62 15.09
C GLY A 346 -3.75 -22.16 13.76
N GLY A 347 -2.58 -21.52 13.76
CA GLY A 347 -2.05 -20.83 12.59
C GLY A 347 -1.87 -19.34 12.86
N GLU A 348 -1.38 -18.60 11.88
CA GLU A 348 -1.42 -17.14 11.91
C GLU A 348 -2.68 -16.68 11.17
N ASP A 349 -3.80 -16.45 11.89
CA ASP A 349 -5.11 -16.24 11.30
C ASP A 349 -5.45 -14.76 11.09
N LEU A 350 -6.23 -14.47 10.06
CA LEU A 350 -6.92 -13.20 9.86
C LEU A 350 -8.42 -13.42 10.04
N VAL A 351 -9.02 -12.78 11.04
CA VAL A 351 -10.46 -12.84 11.27
C VAL A 351 -11.07 -11.45 11.14
N LEU A 352 -12.13 -11.36 10.36
CA LEU A 352 -12.95 -10.18 10.14
C LEU A 352 -14.35 -10.50 10.69
N GLY A 353 -14.78 -9.81 11.75
CA GLY A 353 -16.11 -10.02 12.37
C GLY A 353 -17.20 -9.56 11.43
N GLY A 354 -17.32 -8.27 11.24
CA GLY A 354 -18.31 -7.73 10.31
C GLY A 354 -19.12 -6.59 10.89
N ARG A 355 -20.46 -6.62 10.74
CA ARG A 355 -21.28 -5.46 11.08
C ARG A 355 -22.02 -5.54 12.40
N GLN A 356 -22.35 -6.66 12.93
CA GLN A 356 -23.06 -6.85 14.20
C GLN A 356 -22.10 -7.34 15.28
N PRO A 357 -22.57 -7.45 16.55
CA PRO A 357 -21.70 -7.86 17.67
C PRO A 357 -21.19 -9.28 17.50
N ASP A 358 -19.88 -9.46 17.46
CA ASP A 358 -19.22 -10.73 17.22
C ASP A 358 -18.47 -11.25 18.44
N THR A 359 -18.27 -12.56 18.48
CA THR A 359 -17.38 -13.21 19.43
C THR A 359 -16.28 -13.95 18.67
N ILE A 360 -15.06 -13.44 18.73
CA ILE A 360 -13.91 -13.93 17.96
C ILE A 360 -12.84 -14.50 18.89
N ARG A 361 -12.34 -15.70 18.60
CA ARG A 361 -11.23 -16.36 19.28
C ARG A 361 -10.16 -16.79 18.30
N GLY A 362 -8.96 -16.21 18.40
CA GLY A 362 -7.75 -16.61 17.64
C GLY A 362 -7.21 -17.96 18.08
N GLN A 363 -7.13 -18.17 19.37
CA GLN A 363 -6.61 -19.36 20.07
C GLN A 363 -5.09 -19.49 20.02
N SER A 364 -4.49 -20.19 19.06
CA SER A 364 -3.03 -20.40 19.05
C SER A 364 -2.40 -19.93 17.74
N GLY A 365 -1.43 -19.04 17.87
CA GLY A 365 -0.76 -18.42 16.71
C GLY A 365 -0.52 -16.95 16.94
N SER A 366 -0.19 -16.23 15.88
CA SER A 366 -0.08 -14.77 15.94
C SER A 366 -1.16 -14.18 15.05
N ASP A 367 -2.31 -13.94 15.64
CA ASP A 367 -3.55 -13.66 14.92
C ASP A 367 -3.78 -12.18 14.72
N LEU A 368 -4.46 -11.83 13.63
CA LEU A 368 -5.02 -10.52 13.38
C LEU A 368 -6.54 -10.61 13.46
N LEU A 369 -7.11 -10.08 14.55
CA LEU A 369 -8.55 -10.09 14.81
C LEU A 369 -9.10 -8.67 14.63
N LEU A 370 -10.03 -8.49 13.70
CA LEU A 370 -10.72 -7.25 13.41
C LEU A 370 -12.20 -7.44 13.71
N GLY A 371 -12.72 -6.73 14.74
CA GLY A 371 -14.16 -6.76 15.08
C GLY A 371 -15.00 -6.07 14.01
N GLU A 372 -14.45 -5.01 13.42
CA GLU A 372 -15.05 -4.12 12.45
C GLU A 372 -16.14 -3.23 13.06
N GLN A 373 -17.45 -3.44 12.84
CA GLN A 373 -18.50 -2.55 13.31
C GLN A 373 -19.34 -3.21 14.41
N ALA A 374 -19.74 -2.46 15.43
CA ALA A 374 -20.57 -2.81 16.56
C ALA A 374 -19.76 -3.11 17.83
N ASN A 375 -20.35 -3.83 18.81
CA ASN A 375 -19.71 -4.07 20.11
C ASN A 375 -19.23 -5.52 20.17
N ASP A 376 -17.94 -5.74 19.98
CA ASP A 376 -17.37 -7.05 19.76
C ASP A 376 -16.66 -7.62 20.99
N ASN A 377 -16.56 -8.95 21.04
CA ASN A 377 -15.77 -9.69 22.03
C ASN A 377 -14.63 -10.43 21.37
N LEU A 378 -13.39 -9.95 21.51
CA LEU A 378 -12.24 -10.50 20.84
C LEU A 378 -11.22 -11.09 21.81
N PHE A 379 -10.76 -12.31 21.55
CA PHE A 379 -9.83 -13.06 22.37
C PHE A 379 -8.68 -13.59 21.50
N GLY A 380 -7.48 -13.03 21.63
CA GLY A 380 -6.31 -13.47 20.84
C GLY A 380 -5.90 -14.90 21.15
N GLY A 381 -5.70 -15.21 22.42
CA GLY A 381 -5.24 -16.55 22.84
C GLY A 381 -3.76 -16.61 23.12
N SER A 382 -3.05 -17.58 22.57
CA SER A 382 -1.61 -17.75 22.78
C SER A 382 -0.83 -17.31 21.55
N GLY A 383 0.16 -16.43 21.74
CA GLY A 383 0.99 -15.88 20.68
C GLY A 383 1.04 -14.36 20.68
N TYR A 384 1.43 -13.79 19.56
CA TYR A 384 1.51 -12.33 19.41
C TYR A 384 0.34 -11.83 18.55
N ASP A 385 -0.78 -11.57 19.19
CA ASP A 385 -2.01 -11.19 18.50
C ASP A 385 -2.12 -9.68 18.28
N VAL A 386 -2.74 -9.30 17.19
CA VAL A 386 -3.25 -7.95 16.94
C VAL A 386 -4.76 -7.98 17.04
N ILE A 387 -5.32 -7.23 17.99
CA ILE A 387 -6.76 -7.16 18.19
C ILE A 387 -7.19 -5.71 17.97
N ASP A 388 -8.10 -5.49 17.03
CA ASP A 388 -8.72 -4.22 16.74
C ASP A 388 -10.24 -4.38 16.81
N GLY A 389 -10.86 -3.78 17.81
CA GLY A 389 -12.33 -3.87 17.98
C GLY A 389 -13.06 -3.10 16.88
N GLY A 390 -12.49 -2.01 16.40
CA GLY A 390 -13.16 -1.16 15.42
C GLY A 390 -14.07 -0.10 16.05
N PRO A 391 -15.06 0.41 15.30
CA PRO A 391 -16.06 1.34 15.80
C PRO A 391 -17.12 0.63 16.67
N GLY A 392 -17.06 0.83 17.97
CA GLY A 392 -18.00 0.20 18.92
C GLY A 392 -17.56 0.41 20.37
N THR A 393 -18.18 -0.36 21.25
CA THR A 393 -17.74 -0.56 22.63
C THR A 393 -17.29 -2.01 22.75
N ASP A 394 -15.98 -2.24 22.59
CA ASP A 394 -15.44 -3.57 22.36
C ASP A 394 -14.75 -4.13 23.60
N THR A 395 -14.92 -5.41 23.82
CA THR A 395 -14.24 -6.15 24.89
C THR A 395 -13.12 -6.99 24.29
N CYS A 396 -11.87 -6.68 24.68
CA CYS A 396 -10.74 -7.50 24.27
C CYS A 396 -10.17 -8.28 25.45
N GLY A 397 -10.32 -9.60 25.38
CA GLY A 397 -9.78 -10.53 26.37
C GLY A 397 -8.24 -10.64 26.31
N PRO A 398 -7.57 -11.08 27.38
CA PRO A 398 -6.13 -11.29 27.39
C PRO A 398 -5.74 -12.42 26.46
N GLY A 399 -4.77 -12.15 25.56
CA GLY A 399 -3.90 -13.17 25.02
C GLY A 399 -2.83 -13.52 26.08
N SER A 400 -2.30 -14.73 26.06
CA SER A 400 -1.39 -15.24 27.10
C SER A 400 -0.01 -14.57 27.11
N GLU A 401 0.48 -14.00 26.00
CA GLU A 401 1.75 -13.28 25.94
C GLU A 401 1.70 -12.17 24.89
N GLY A 402 1.53 -10.92 25.34
CA GLY A 402 1.88 -9.74 24.53
C GLY A 402 0.92 -9.34 23.42
N ALA A 403 -0.37 -9.68 23.52
CA ALA A 403 -1.40 -9.21 22.62
C ALA A 403 -1.39 -7.68 22.52
N PHE A 404 -1.38 -7.17 21.31
CA PHE A 404 -1.48 -5.75 21.01
C PHE A 404 -2.95 -5.40 20.77
N ARG A 405 -3.55 -4.63 21.68
CA ARG A 405 -4.98 -4.29 21.65
C ARG A 405 -5.19 -2.88 21.16
N ARG A 406 -6.21 -2.70 20.37
CA ARG A 406 -6.59 -1.46 19.75
C ARG A 406 -8.10 -1.29 19.82
N LEU A 407 -8.56 -0.05 20.15
CA LEU A 407 -9.98 0.29 20.23
C LEU A 407 -10.80 -0.70 21.08
N CYS A 408 -10.23 -1.15 22.19
CA CYS A 408 -10.93 -2.03 23.11
C CYS A 408 -11.13 -1.30 24.43
N GLU A 409 -12.33 -1.30 24.95
CA GLU A 409 -12.61 -0.88 26.32
C GLU A 409 -12.29 -2.03 27.28
N MET A 410 -11.64 -1.72 28.44
CA MET A 410 -11.31 -2.72 29.47
C MET A 410 -12.37 -2.75 30.57
#